data_87dd384c1ede9185099e3829b7a6aae1
#
_entry.id   87dd384c1ede9185099e3829b7a6aae1
#
_cell.length_a   1.000
_cell.length_b   1.000
_cell.length_c   1.000
_cell.angle_alpha   90.00
_cell.angle_beta   90.00
_cell.angle_gamma   90.00
#
_symmetry.space_group_name_H-M   'P 1'
#
loop_
_entity.id
_entity.type
_entity.pdbx_description
1 polymer ?
#
loop_
_entity_poly.entity_id
_entity_poly.type
_entity_poly.pdbx_seq_one_letter_code
_entity_poly.pdbx_strand_id
1 'polypeptide(L)'
;CDLPVARLIEFQAVNDFHRFDPMEVIATAGETKALLAAHADAAFLLFGEDRRYPIRMSDDLPLRWIQAGPGRTLCGEACRGEFYAFQVGLWACGQDLRDVSVRFSELAGPGGGSIPASALRCFNVGGTDWLGRAFQKTLHVPRGKVQALWMGVQVPPGAAAGVYRGTVTVGAAGAPPAKVALELDVQPRTIEDAGDGELWRQARLRWLDSTIGLDDEVFRPFTPVQVDGPAASVLGRRVRLADGGLPAAIQSCFSTNVDRCDADGRDILAAPMRFVVQTEAGELAWSAQPPRVISRSGGKVVWEALSRAGGYELACRASLECDGYMNYELTLTPFWKLLVGVRGG
;
A
#
# COMPACT_ATOMS: atom_id res chain seq x y z
N CYS A 1 43.13 4.95 13.83
CA CYS A 1 42.81 4.38 15.15
C CYS A 1 42.49 2.91 14.94
N ASP A 2 43.38 2.04 15.48
CA ASP A 2 43.09 0.61 15.52
C ASP A 2 42.06 0.39 16.62
N LEU A 3 40.79 0.22 16.20
CA LEU A 3 39.74 -0.15 17.12
C LEU A 3 39.88 -1.65 17.46
N PRO A 4 39.62 -2.06 18.72
CA PRO A 4 39.64 -3.46 19.10
C PRO A 4 38.63 -4.24 18.29
N VAL A 5 39.03 -5.37 17.71
CA VAL A 5 38.14 -6.25 16.94
C VAL A 5 37.44 -7.21 17.91
N ALA A 6 36.12 -7.14 18.00
CA ALA A 6 35.34 -8.12 18.71
C ALA A 6 34.97 -9.29 17.78
N ARG A 7 35.18 -10.52 18.28
CA ARG A 7 34.74 -11.73 17.58
C ARG A 7 33.35 -12.11 18.06
N LEU A 8 32.40 -12.13 17.14
CA LEU A 8 31.09 -12.68 17.42
C LEU A 8 31.20 -14.21 17.58
N ILE A 9 30.75 -14.74 18.72
CA ILE A 9 30.85 -16.16 19.05
C ILE A 9 29.53 -16.89 18.68
N GLU A 10 28.41 -16.26 18.93
CA GLU A 10 27.11 -16.88 18.73
C GLU A 10 26.02 -15.83 18.45
N PHE A 11 25.09 -16.16 17.54
CA PHE A 11 23.85 -15.46 17.32
C PHE A 11 22.70 -16.40 17.65
N GLN A 12 21.81 -16.00 18.56
CA GLN A 12 20.62 -16.76 18.88
C GLN A 12 19.38 -16.09 18.26
N ALA A 13 18.61 -16.87 17.52
CA ALA A 13 17.31 -16.47 16.99
C ALA A 13 16.30 -17.58 17.33
N VAL A 14 15.06 -17.19 17.66
CA VAL A 14 13.99 -18.14 17.99
C VAL A 14 13.63 -19.00 16.76
N ASN A 15 13.71 -18.40 15.57
CA ASN A 15 13.51 -19.05 14.27
C ASN A 15 14.05 -18.16 13.16
N ASP A 16 13.97 -18.62 11.91
CA ASP A 16 14.46 -17.87 10.75
C ASP A 16 13.79 -16.49 10.55
N PHE A 17 12.58 -16.32 11.04
CA PHE A 17 11.86 -15.04 11.00
C PHE A 17 12.50 -13.99 11.93
N HIS A 18 13.01 -14.41 13.10
CA HIS A 18 13.66 -13.56 14.08
C HIS A 18 15.18 -13.48 13.88
N ARG A 19 15.67 -13.96 12.76
CA ARG A 19 17.07 -13.93 12.41
C ARG A 19 17.58 -12.50 12.41
N PHE A 20 18.72 -12.30 13.11
CA PHE A 20 19.45 -11.03 13.05
C PHE A 20 20.23 -10.95 11.75
N ASP A 21 19.94 -9.96 10.93
CA ASP A 21 20.81 -9.63 9.80
C ASP A 21 22.08 -8.94 10.31
N PRO A 22 23.23 -9.16 9.67
CA PRO A 22 24.45 -8.45 10.00
C PRO A 22 24.23 -6.94 9.96
N MET A 23 24.87 -6.21 10.86
CA MET A 23 24.88 -4.75 10.80
C MET A 23 25.56 -4.30 9.51
N GLU A 24 24.96 -3.33 8.84
CA GLU A 24 25.53 -2.77 7.63
C GLU A 24 26.69 -1.83 7.95
N VAL A 25 27.81 -2.02 7.27
CA VAL A 25 28.97 -1.13 7.40
C VAL A 25 28.77 0.08 6.49
N ILE A 26 28.84 1.26 7.06
CA ILE A 26 28.71 2.54 6.34
C ILE A 26 30.04 2.87 5.66
N ALA A 27 29.97 3.33 4.41
CA ALA A 27 31.12 3.87 3.70
C ALA A 27 31.66 5.13 4.38
N THR A 28 32.96 5.28 4.44
CA THR A 28 33.59 6.50 4.93
C THR A 28 33.37 7.68 3.97
N ALA A 29 33.50 8.90 4.47
CA ALA A 29 33.43 10.10 3.64
C ALA A 29 34.50 10.10 2.52
N GLY A 30 35.65 9.51 2.76
CA GLY A 30 36.72 9.35 1.77
C GLY A 30 36.32 8.42 0.62
N GLU A 31 35.73 7.26 0.94
CA GLU A 31 35.24 6.29 -0.04
C GLU A 31 34.08 6.87 -0.86
N THR A 32 33.13 7.54 -0.23
CA THR A 32 32.03 8.22 -0.91
C THR A 32 32.53 9.31 -1.85
N LYS A 33 33.54 10.10 -1.42
CA LYS A 33 34.16 11.13 -2.27
C LYS A 33 34.92 10.51 -3.45
N ALA A 34 35.58 9.40 -3.27
CA ALA A 34 36.27 8.68 -4.35
C ALA A 34 35.25 8.16 -5.39
N LEU A 35 34.12 7.58 -4.93
CA LEU A 35 33.04 7.16 -5.83
C LEU A 35 32.45 8.35 -6.62
N LEU A 36 32.20 9.48 -5.98
CA LEU A 36 31.76 10.71 -6.65
C LEU A 36 32.76 11.18 -7.71
N ALA A 37 34.04 11.18 -7.42
CA ALA A 37 35.08 11.59 -8.37
C ALA A 37 35.16 10.65 -9.58
N ALA A 38 34.94 9.36 -9.39
CA ALA A 38 34.90 8.37 -10.48
C ALA A 38 33.65 8.51 -11.38
N HIS A 39 32.60 9.20 -10.90
CA HIS A 39 31.32 9.38 -11.59
C HIS A 39 30.90 10.85 -11.61
N ALA A 40 31.83 11.77 -11.87
CA ALA A 40 31.64 13.22 -11.74
C ALA A 40 30.49 13.78 -12.57
N ASP A 41 30.20 13.20 -13.75
CA ASP A 41 29.15 13.63 -14.66
C ASP A 41 27.79 12.97 -14.39
N ALA A 42 27.71 12.06 -13.42
CA ALA A 42 26.48 11.35 -13.13
C ALA A 42 25.52 12.20 -12.27
N ALA A 43 24.30 12.37 -12.72
CA ALA A 43 23.23 12.99 -11.89
C ALA A 43 22.85 12.09 -10.71
N PHE A 44 22.87 10.79 -10.93
CA PHE A 44 22.56 9.78 -9.92
C PHE A 44 23.22 8.43 -10.26
N LEU A 45 23.37 7.59 -9.26
CA LEU A 45 23.88 6.22 -9.38
C LEU A 45 22.83 5.23 -8.88
N LEU A 46 22.84 4.02 -9.47
CA LEU A 46 21.91 2.95 -9.13
C LEU A 46 22.65 1.73 -8.56
N PHE A 47 22.05 1.14 -7.53
CA PHE A 47 22.56 -0.05 -6.84
C PHE A 47 21.42 -1.07 -6.68
N GLY A 48 21.53 -2.21 -7.36
CA GLY A 48 20.55 -3.30 -7.24
C GLY A 48 20.75 -4.08 -5.95
N GLU A 49 19.66 -4.33 -5.22
CA GLU A 49 19.65 -5.07 -3.96
C GLU A 49 18.63 -6.19 -3.95
N ASP A 50 19.11 -7.38 -3.64
CA ASP A 50 18.29 -8.53 -3.32
C ASP A 50 17.55 -8.32 -1.97
N ARG A 51 16.43 -9.02 -1.79
CA ARG A 51 15.61 -8.98 -0.57
C ARG A 51 16.35 -9.24 0.74
N ARG A 52 17.55 -9.87 0.68
CA ARG A 52 18.38 -10.14 1.86
C ARG A 52 19.01 -8.88 2.45
N TYR A 53 19.14 -7.83 1.66
CA TYR A 53 19.78 -6.58 2.06
C TYR A 53 18.86 -5.38 1.84
N PRO A 54 17.84 -5.21 2.70
CA PRO A 54 16.93 -4.08 2.56
C PRO A 54 17.65 -2.75 2.75
N ILE A 55 17.43 -1.81 1.85
CA ILE A 55 18.00 -0.47 1.90
C ILE A 55 17.34 0.31 3.03
N ARG A 56 18.09 0.67 4.07
CA ARG A 56 17.59 1.29 5.29
C ARG A 56 18.07 2.72 5.47
N MET A 57 19.22 3.09 4.89
CA MET A 57 19.85 4.39 5.07
C MET A 57 19.44 5.33 3.94
N SER A 58 19.14 6.58 4.31
CA SER A 58 18.83 7.65 3.36
C SER A 58 19.97 8.66 3.18
N ASP A 59 20.93 8.67 4.12
CA ASP A 59 21.99 9.68 4.20
C ASP A 59 23.38 9.13 3.89
N ASP A 60 23.55 7.83 4.08
CA ASP A 60 24.84 7.16 3.95
C ASP A 60 24.78 6.02 2.93
N LEU A 61 25.91 5.71 2.33
CA LEU A 61 26.06 4.56 1.44
C LEU A 61 26.58 3.34 2.19
N PRO A 62 26.06 2.15 1.92
CA PRO A 62 26.69 0.91 2.39
C PRO A 62 28.10 0.74 1.79
N LEU A 63 29.07 0.31 2.59
CA LEU A 63 30.41 0.03 2.09
C LEU A 63 30.40 -1.00 0.96
N ARG A 64 29.51 -1.99 1.01
CA ARG A 64 29.37 -3.01 -0.06
C ARG A 64 28.94 -2.40 -1.41
N TRP A 65 28.26 -1.24 -1.44
CA TRP A 65 27.98 -0.54 -2.69
C TRP A 65 29.22 0.10 -3.30
N ILE A 66 30.09 0.65 -2.44
CA ILE A 66 31.39 1.17 -2.89
C ILE A 66 32.24 0.05 -3.51
N GLN A 67 32.29 -1.09 -2.83
CA GLN A 67 33.08 -2.26 -3.25
C GLN A 67 32.53 -2.91 -4.53
N ALA A 68 31.21 -2.99 -4.66
CA ALA A 68 30.56 -3.59 -5.81
C ALA A 68 30.52 -2.67 -7.04
N GLY A 69 30.49 -1.36 -6.82
CA GLY A 69 30.25 -0.34 -7.84
C GLY A 69 28.78 -0.20 -8.24
N PRO A 70 28.41 0.95 -8.85
CA PRO A 70 27.06 1.19 -9.34
C PRO A 70 26.75 0.40 -10.61
N GLY A 71 25.45 0.20 -10.91
CA GLY A 71 24.98 -0.44 -12.15
C GLY A 71 25.24 -1.95 -12.24
N ARG A 72 25.71 -2.58 -11.15
CA ARG A 72 25.90 -4.03 -11.11
C ARG A 72 24.56 -4.76 -11.36
N THR A 73 24.62 -5.88 -12.09
CA THR A 73 23.49 -6.77 -12.29
C THR A 73 22.91 -7.22 -10.94
N LEU A 74 21.61 -7.02 -10.77
CA LEU A 74 20.87 -7.58 -9.65
C LEU A 74 20.57 -9.03 -9.97
N CYS A 75 21.10 -9.95 -9.15
CA CYS A 75 20.82 -11.37 -9.26
C CYS A 75 19.90 -11.79 -8.10
N GLY A 76 18.77 -12.42 -8.42
CA GLY A 76 17.82 -12.93 -7.45
C GLY A 76 17.42 -14.36 -7.73
N GLU A 77 16.83 -15.01 -6.73
CA GLU A 77 16.28 -16.35 -6.83
C GLU A 77 14.83 -16.34 -6.39
N ALA A 78 13.95 -16.92 -7.18
CA ALA A 78 12.52 -17.00 -6.89
C ALA A 78 11.94 -18.36 -7.27
N CYS A 79 10.84 -18.76 -6.64
CA CYS A 79 10.05 -19.91 -7.05
C CYS A 79 8.96 -19.52 -8.05
N ARG A 80 8.39 -20.49 -8.75
CA ARG A 80 7.18 -20.31 -9.54
C ARG A 80 6.03 -19.90 -8.62
N GLY A 81 5.18 -18.98 -9.07
CA GLY A 81 4.06 -18.46 -8.28
C GLY A 81 4.45 -17.43 -7.22
N GLU A 82 5.74 -17.22 -6.97
CA GLU A 82 6.23 -16.28 -5.96
C GLU A 82 6.07 -14.82 -6.43
N PHE A 83 5.74 -13.94 -5.50
CA PHE A 83 5.97 -12.51 -5.67
C PHE A 83 7.37 -12.17 -5.12
N TYR A 84 8.34 -12.09 -6.02
CA TYR A 84 9.73 -11.79 -5.66
C TYR A 84 9.92 -10.28 -5.46
N ALA A 85 10.27 -9.87 -4.23
CA ALA A 85 10.53 -8.48 -3.88
C ALA A 85 12.03 -8.18 -3.93
N PHE A 86 12.40 -7.02 -4.49
CA PHE A 86 13.76 -6.53 -4.57
C PHE A 86 13.78 -4.99 -4.51
N GLN A 87 14.97 -4.41 -4.50
CA GLN A 87 15.12 -2.96 -4.45
C GLN A 87 16.18 -2.48 -5.42
N VAL A 88 16.04 -1.23 -5.85
CA VAL A 88 17.11 -0.45 -6.46
C VAL A 88 17.35 0.79 -5.64
N GLY A 89 18.54 0.92 -5.07
CA GLY A 89 18.99 2.14 -4.42
C GLY A 89 19.30 3.20 -5.46
N LEU A 90 18.61 4.32 -5.38
CA LEU A 90 18.86 5.51 -6.19
C LEU A 90 19.59 6.54 -5.33
N TRP A 91 20.88 6.79 -5.61
CA TRP A 91 21.63 7.83 -4.95
C TRP A 91 21.71 9.07 -5.82
N ALA A 92 21.13 10.17 -5.37
CA ALA A 92 21.15 11.47 -6.05
C ALA A 92 22.50 12.17 -5.82
N CYS A 93 23.55 11.72 -6.49
CA CYS A 93 24.92 12.16 -6.24
C CYS A 93 25.26 13.53 -6.85
N GLY A 94 24.71 13.86 -8.02
CA GLY A 94 25.06 15.08 -8.77
C GLY A 94 24.14 16.27 -8.53
N GLN A 95 22.83 16.02 -8.45
CA GLN A 95 21.79 17.06 -8.36
C GLN A 95 20.54 16.56 -7.66
N ASP A 96 19.60 17.48 -7.37
CA ASP A 96 18.25 17.11 -6.96
C ASP A 96 17.54 16.39 -8.13
N LEU A 97 16.88 15.29 -7.83
CA LEU A 97 16.11 14.55 -8.83
C LEU A 97 14.63 14.84 -8.66
N ARG A 98 13.99 15.22 -9.77
CA ARG A 98 12.55 15.45 -9.84
C ARG A 98 11.90 14.48 -10.79
N ASP A 99 10.62 14.17 -10.54
CA ASP A 99 9.79 13.32 -11.39
C ASP A 99 10.47 11.98 -11.72
N VAL A 100 10.98 11.31 -10.67
CA VAL A 100 11.63 10.02 -10.82
C VAL A 100 10.63 9.02 -11.40
N SER A 101 11.04 8.36 -12.47
CA SER A 101 10.26 7.34 -13.17
C SER A 101 10.99 6.01 -13.23
N VAL A 102 10.22 4.92 -13.26
CA VAL A 102 10.75 3.56 -13.36
C VAL A 102 10.04 2.83 -14.51
N ARG A 103 10.82 2.16 -15.34
CA ARG A 103 10.32 1.32 -16.43
C ARG A 103 11.01 -0.04 -16.39
N PHE A 104 10.28 -1.06 -16.76
CA PHE A 104 10.78 -2.43 -16.84
C PHE A 104 10.76 -2.91 -18.28
N SER A 105 11.77 -3.69 -18.68
CA SER A 105 11.62 -4.57 -19.84
C SER A 105 10.87 -5.84 -19.43
N GLU A 106 10.38 -6.62 -20.38
CA GLU A 106 10.06 -8.02 -20.11
C GLU A 106 11.33 -8.75 -19.66
N LEU A 107 11.17 -9.84 -18.94
CA LEU A 107 12.27 -10.72 -18.57
C LEU A 107 12.27 -11.91 -19.51
N ALA A 108 13.24 -11.95 -20.43
CA ALA A 108 13.43 -13.07 -21.36
C ALA A 108 13.97 -14.30 -20.63
N GLY A 109 13.33 -15.43 -20.80
CA GLY A 109 13.60 -16.69 -20.10
C GLY A 109 13.95 -17.85 -20.99
N PRO A 110 14.08 -19.05 -20.42
CA PRO A 110 14.42 -20.28 -21.15
C PRO A 110 13.37 -20.63 -22.20
N GLY A 111 13.83 -21.25 -23.30
CA GLY A 111 12.95 -21.79 -24.35
C GLY A 111 12.08 -20.76 -25.08
N GLY A 112 12.47 -19.49 -25.07
CA GLY A 112 11.68 -18.40 -25.67
C GLY A 112 10.52 -17.93 -24.77
N GLY A 113 10.41 -18.42 -23.54
CA GLY A 113 9.45 -17.92 -22.55
C GLY A 113 9.83 -16.53 -22.03
N SER A 114 8.85 -15.76 -21.55
CA SER A 114 9.11 -14.47 -20.92
C SER A 114 8.17 -14.20 -19.74
N ILE A 115 8.61 -13.32 -18.83
CA ILE A 115 7.76 -12.69 -17.81
C ILE A 115 7.49 -11.28 -18.30
N PRO A 116 6.22 -10.89 -18.56
CA PRO A 116 5.90 -9.61 -19.17
C PRO A 116 6.25 -8.44 -18.23
N ALA A 117 6.58 -7.28 -18.78
CA ALA A 117 6.88 -6.07 -18.01
C ALA A 117 5.74 -5.66 -17.05
N SER A 118 4.48 -5.99 -17.40
CA SER A 118 3.31 -5.75 -16.55
C SER A 118 3.28 -6.59 -15.25
N ALA A 119 4.09 -7.65 -15.18
CA ALA A 119 4.26 -8.44 -13.96
C ALA A 119 5.25 -7.79 -12.98
N LEU A 120 5.94 -6.72 -13.38
CA LEU A 120 6.87 -5.98 -12.55
C LEU A 120 6.25 -4.64 -12.10
N ARG A 121 6.53 -4.24 -10.86
CA ARG A 121 5.98 -3.01 -10.27
C ARG A 121 7.03 -2.28 -9.44
N CYS A 122 6.90 -0.94 -9.39
CA CYS A 122 7.62 -0.08 -8.44
C CYS A 122 6.61 0.68 -7.58
N PHE A 123 6.58 0.40 -6.30
CA PHE A 123 5.59 0.93 -5.35
C PHE A 123 5.83 2.39 -4.95
N ASN A 124 7.01 2.94 -5.25
CA ASN A 124 7.33 4.34 -4.93
C ASN A 124 6.71 5.34 -5.91
N VAL A 125 6.36 4.91 -7.13
CA VAL A 125 5.87 5.80 -8.19
C VAL A 125 4.37 5.67 -8.46
N GLY A 126 3.70 4.76 -7.78
CA GLY A 126 2.24 4.57 -7.92
C GLY A 126 1.77 3.29 -7.28
N GLY A 127 0.53 2.93 -7.54
CA GLY A 127 -0.10 1.73 -7.00
C GLY A 127 -1.61 1.78 -7.12
N THR A 128 -2.27 1.06 -6.24
CA THR A 128 -3.73 1.00 -6.11
C THR A 128 -4.11 1.48 -4.72
N ASP A 129 -5.08 2.37 -4.61
CA ASP A 129 -5.59 2.83 -3.32
C ASP A 129 -6.54 1.79 -2.68
N TRP A 130 -7.00 2.07 -1.46
CA TRP A 130 -7.87 1.19 -0.70
C TRP A 130 -9.28 0.97 -1.32
N LEU A 131 -9.66 1.79 -2.32
CA LEU A 131 -10.88 1.59 -3.13
C LEU A 131 -10.60 0.88 -4.46
N GLY A 132 -9.38 0.39 -4.69
CA GLY A 132 -8.98 -0.27 -5.92
C GLY A 132 -8.69 0.68 -7.09
N ARG A 133 -8.61 1.99 -6.85
CA ARG A 133 -8.34 2.99 -7.88
C ARG A 133 -6.84 3.16 -8.07
N ALA A 134 -6.40 3.16 -9.33
CA ALA A 134 -5.01 3.44 -9.65
C ALA A 134 -4.63 4.89 -9.29
N PHE A 135 -3.46 5.07 -8.69
CA PHE A 135 -2.89 6.38 -8.43
C PHE A 135 -1.41 6.44 -8.83
N GLN A 136 -0.92 7.64 -9.05
CA GLN A 136 0.49 7.91 -9.32
C GLN A 136 1.06 8.82 -8.22
N LYS A 137 2.34 8.61 -7.91
CA LYS A 137 3.11 9.45 -6.99
C LYS A 137 4.20 10.18 -7.73
N THR A 138 4.37 11.45 -7.43
CA THR A 138 5.54 12.22 -7.84
C THR A 138 6.64 11.99 -6.81
N LEU A 139 7.78 11.47 -7.27
CA LEU A 139 8.92 11.17 -6.42
C LEU A 139 10.05 12.14 -6.69
N HIS A 140 10.51 12.83 -5.63
CA HIS A 140 11.65 13.73 -5.65
C HIS A 140 12.71 13.23 -4.67
N VAL A 141 13.98 13.28 -5.07
CA VAL A 141 15.10 12.84 -4.23
C VAL A 141 16.12 13.98 -4.15
N PRO A 142 16.31 14.59 -2.98
CA PRO A 142 17.30 15.66 -2.81
C PRO A 142 18.71 15.16 -3.06
N ARG A 143 19.59 16.04 -3.53
CA ARG A 143 21.01 15.75 -3.71
C ARG A 143 21.63 15.22 -2.42
N GLY A 144 22.49 14.23 -2.55
CA GLY A 144 23.15 13.54 -1.45
C GLY A 144 22.33 12.45 -0.77
N LYS A 145 21.03 12.33 -1.08
CA LYS A 145 20.15 11.34 -0.47
C LYS A 145 20.04 10.04 -1.27
N VAL A 146 19.79 8.97 -0.56
CA VAL A 146 19.48 7.65 -1.10
C VAL A 146 17.97 7.43 -1.01
N GLN A 147 17.37 7.03 -2.13
CA GLN A 147 15.99 6.57 -2.20
C GLN A 147 15.96 5.08 -2.51
N ALA A 148 15.38 4.29 -1.62
CA ALA A 148 15.05 2.91 -1.92
C ALA A 148 13.83 2.87 -2.87
N LEU A 149 14.01 2.31 -4.06
CA LEU A 149 12.92 2.01 -5.00
C LEU A 149 12.50 0.57 -4.77
N TRP A 150 11.36 0.39 -4.10
CA TRP A 150 10.79 -0.91 -3.79
C TRP A 150 10.07 -1.49 -4.99
N MET A 151 10.49 -2.68 -5.39
CA MET A 151 10.02 -3.33 -6.60
C MET A 151 9.63 -4.78 -6.32
N GLY A 152 8.81 -5.32 -7.17
CA GLY A 152 8.47 -6.74 -7.15
C GLY A 152 8.14 -7.26 -8.53
N VAL A 153 8.28 -8.57 -8.70
CA VAL A 153 7.86 -9.31 -9.87
C VAL A 153 6.99 -10.49 -9.48
N GLN A 154 5.81 -10.59 -10.08
CA GLN A 154 4.96 -11.78 -9.95
C GLN A 154 5.45 -12.83 -10.92
N VAL A 155 6.13 -13.85 -10.41
CA VAL A 155 6.56 -14.99 -11.22
C VAL A 155 5.34 -15.86 -11.54
N PRO A 156 5.05 -16.12 -12.85
CA PRO A 156 3.91 -16.98 -13.20
C PRO A 156 4.09 -18.41 -12.67
N PRO A 157 3.02 -19.07 -12.19
CA PRO A 157 3.09 -20.47 -11.76
C PRO A 157 3.56 -21.44 -12.85
N GLY A 158 3.26 -21.09 -14.12
CA GLY A 158 3.67 -21.89 -15.31
C GLY A 158 5.02 -21.48 -15.91
N ALA A 159 5.79 -20.58 -15.27
CA ALA A 159 7.09 -20.19 -15.78
C ALA A 159 8.05 -21.38 -15.89
N ALA A 160 8.84 -21.47 -16.95
CA ALA A 160 9.91 -22.47 -17.04
C ALA A 160 10.98 -22.20 -15.97
N ALA A 161 11.57 -23.25 -15.40
CA ALA A 161 12.71 -23.06 -14.49
C ALA A 161 13.94 -22.59 -15.26
N GLY A 162 14.75 -21.72 -14.64
CA GLY A 162 15.97 -21.18 -15.20
C GLY A 162 16.03 -19.66 -15.14
N VAL A 163 17.05 -19.07 -15.75
CA VAL A 163 17.39 -17.66 -15.61
C VAL A 163 16.59 -16.79 -16.57
N TYR A 164 15.88 -15.83 -16.01
CA TYR A 164 15.17 -14.76 -16.71
C TYR A 164 15.96 -13.46 -16.64
N ARG A 165 16.10 -12.77 -17.79
CA ARG A 165 16.92 -11.56 -17.91
C ARG A 165 16.13 -10.39 -18.44
N GLY A 166 16.31 -9.23 -17.82
CA GLY A 166 15.71 -7.97 -18.24
C GLY A 166 16.40 -6.78 -17.63
N THR A 167 15.73 -5.63 -17.69
CA THR A 167 16.31 -4.37 -17.20
C THR A 167 15.29 -3.54 -16.44
N VAL A 168 15.76 -2.88 -15.38
CA VAL A 168 15.10 -1.77 -14.73
C VAL A 168 15.72 -0.48 -15.23
N THR A 169 14.93 0.41 -15.81
CA THR A 169 15.37 1.75 -16.25
C THR A 169 14.80 2.79 -15.32
N VAL A 170 15.66 3.59 -14.71
CA VAL A 170 15.28 4.72 -13.84
C VAL A 170 15.60 6.01 -14.57
N GLY A 171 14.64 6.93 -14.63
CA GLY A 171 14.77 8.26 -15.20
C GLY A 171 14.41 9.32 -14.17
N ALA A 172 14.89 10.55 -14.37
CA ALA A 172 14.47 11.74 -13.66
C ALA A 172 14.46 12.94 -14.62
N ALA A 173 13.66 13.96 -14.33
CA ALA A 173 13.61 15.16 -15.16
C ALA A 173 14.99 15.83 -15.25
N GLY A 174 15.42 16.14 -16.48
CA GLY A 174 16.70 16.79 -16.74
C GLY A 174 17.96 15.93 -16.52
N ALA A 175 17.81 14.62 -16.34
CA ALA A 175 18.93 13.69 -16.19
C ALA A 175 18.83 12.53 -17.19
N PRO A 176 19.96 12.03 -17.73
CA PRO A 176 19.99 10.84 -18.55
C PRO A 176 19.48 9.63 -17.76
N PRO A 177 18.66 8.75 -18.36
CA PRO A 177 18.21 7.55 -17.69
C PRO A 177 19.36 6.55 -17.46
N ALA A 178 19.34 5.87 -16.32
CA ALA A 178 20.28 4.80 -15.99
C ALA A 178 19.56 3.46 -15.92
N LYS A 179 20.31 2.35 -16.08
CA LYS A 179 19.77 0.99 -16.11
C LYS A 179 20.47 0.09 -15.11
N VAL A 180 19.69 -0.82 -14.53
CA VAL A 180 20.20 -1.97 -13.77
C VAL A 180 19.72 -3.23 -14.49
N ALA A 181 20.65 -4.13 -14.82
CA ALA A 181 20.30 -5.45 -15.33
C ALA A 181 19.72 -6.30 -14.19
N LEU A 182 18.65 -7.05 -14.51
CA LEU A 182 17.99 -7.99 -13.60
C LEU A 182 18.16 -9.40 -14.14
N GLU A 183 18.72 -10.29 -13.35
CA GLU A 183 18.73 -11.73 -13.56
C GLU A 183 17.97 -12.41 -12.42
N LEU A 184 16.91 -13.13 -12.78
CA LEU A 184 16.08 -13.85 -11.82
C LEU A 184 16.15 -15.34 -12.14
N ASP A 185 16.75 -16.12 -11.24
CA ASP A 185 16.78 -17.58 -11.37
C ASP A 185 15.50 -18.18 -10.81
N VAL A 186 14.62 -18.65 -11.70
CA VAL A 186 13.33 -19.23 -11.32
C VAL A 186 13.52 -20.73 -11.07
N GLN A 187 13.32 -21.11 -9.81
CA GLN A 187 13.43 -22.49 -9.34
C GLN A 187 12.23 -23.35 -9.81
N PRO A 188 12.41 -24.66 -9.97
CA PRO A 188 11.34 -25.55 -10.42
C PRO A 188 10.21 -25.72 -9.40
N ARG A 189 10.44 -25.39 -8.14
CA ARG A 189 9.43 -25.43 -7.06
C ARG A 189 8.35 -24.39 -7.32
N THR A 190 7.09 -24.78 -7.14
CA THR A 190 5.95 -23.84 -7.17
C THR A 190 5.52 -23.51 -5.75
N ILE A 191 5.29 -22.23 -5.47
CA ILE A 191 4.66 -21.76 -4.24
C ILE A 191 3.16 -21.73 -4.52
N GLU A 192 2.42 -22.52 -3.77
CA GLU A 192 0.96 -22.54 -3.82
C GLU A 192 0.42 -21.22 -3.32
N ASP A 193 -0.64 -20.73 -3.98
CA ASP A 193 -1.39 -19.53 -3.60
C ASP A 193 -0.52 -18.29 -3.39
N ALA A 194 0.57 -18.19 -4.15
CA ALA A 194 1.59 -17.14 -4.05
C ALA A 194 2.18 -16.99 -2.62
N GLY A 195 2.08 -18.02 -1.79
CA GLY A 195 2.56 -18.04 -0.39
C GLY A 195 1.57 -17.51 0.63
N ASP A 196 0.33 -17.21 0.25
CA ASP A 196 -0.68 -16.65 1.15
C ASP A 196 -1.13 -17.65 2.22
N GLY A 197 -0.96 -18.96 1.99
CA GLY A 197 -1.17 -20.01 2.99
C GLY A 197 -0.18 -19.97 4.16
N GLU A 198 1.01 -19.34 3.97
CA GLU A 198 2.03 -19.16 4.99
C GLU A 198 2.24 -17.66 5.26
N LEU A 199 1.35 -17.02 5.99
CA LEU A 199 1.28 -15.57 6.20
C LEU A 199 2.58 -14.92 6.68
N TRP A 200 3.41 -15.64 7.42
CA TRP A 200 4.69 -15.16 7.91
C TRP A 200 5.80 -15.11 6.83
N ARG A 201 5.60 -15.77 5.67
CA ARG A 201 6.52 -15.79 4.54
C ARG A 201 6.13 -14.86 3.40
N GLN A 202 4.89 -14.33 3.43
CA GLN A 202 4.40 -13.54 2.31
C GLN A 202 5.16 -12.21 2.16
N ALA A 203 5.41 -11.82 0.92
CA ALA A 203 5.97 -10.52 0.61
C ALA A 203 4.91 -9.44 0.83
N ARG A 204 5.07 -8.60 1.85
CA ARG A 204 4.12 -7.49 2.14
C ARG A 204 3.92 -6.55 0.96
N LEU A 205 4.93 -6.38 0.10
CA LEU A 205 4.82 -5.54 -1.11
C LEU A 205 3.72 -6.02 -2.07
N ARG A 206 3.40 -7.32 -2.10
CA ARG A 206 2.30 -7.86 -2.90
C ARG A 206 0.94 -7.23 -2.55
N TRP A 207 0.77 -6.82 -1.29
CA TRP A 207 -0.49 -6.28 -0.77
C TRP A 207 -0.62 -4.76 -0.91
N LEU A 208 0.46 -4.02 -1.23
CA LEU A 208 0.43 -2.56 -1.29
C LEU A 208 -0.47 -2.00 -2.39
N ASP A 209 -0.70 -2.75 -3.46
CA ASP A 209 -1.58 -2.37 -4.56
C ASP A 209 -2.53 -3.52 -4.96
N SER A 210 -2.80 -4.43 -4.03
CA SER A 210 -3.72 -5.54 -4.22
C SER A 210 -5.16 -5.05 -4.31
N THR A 211 -5.94 -5.71 -5.17
CA THR A 211 -7.40 -5.56 -5.24
C THR A 211 -8.13 -6.76 -4.63
N ILE A 212 -7.39 -7.66 -3.97
CA ILE A 212 -7.98 -8.82 -3.28
C ILE A 212 -8.88 -8.31 -2.15
N GLY A 213 -10.10 -8.84 -2.10
CA GLY A 213 -11.11 -8.45 -1.10
C GLY A 213 -11.87 -7.17 -1.42
N LEU A 214 -11.72 -6.59 -2.64
CA LEU A 214 -12.58 -5.50 -3.12
C LEU A 214 -13.91 -5.99 -3.71
N ASP A 215 -14.03 -7.31 -3.96
CA ASP A 215 -15.28 -7.94 -4.34
C ASP A 215 -16.24 -8.04 -3.15
N ASP A 216 -17.49 -8.40 -3.45
CA ASP A 216 -18.54 -8.61 -2.44
C ASP A 216 -18.67 -10.10 -2.05
N GLU A 217 -17.64 -10.90 -2.21
CA GLU A 217 -17.62 -12.31 -1.84
C GLU A 217 -17.54 -12.49 -0.32
N VAL A 218 -18.37 -13.39 0.20
CA VAL A 218 -18.39 -13.71 1.64
C VAL A 218 -17.58 -14.96 1.90
N PHE A 219 -16.49 -14.82 2.64
CA PHE A 219 -15.63 -15.94 3.02
C PHE A 219 -15.73 -16.24 4.53
N ARG A 220 -15.43 -17.48 4.91
CA ARG A 220 -15.46 -17.90 6.33
C ARG A 220 -14.39 -17.13 7.13
N PRO A 221 -14.70 -16.70 8.39
CA PRO A 221 -15.90 -17.01 9.18
C PRO A 221 -17.09 -16.07 8.99
N PHE A 222 -16.99 -15.05 8.11
CA PHE A 222 -18.04 -14.04 7.94
C PHE A 222 -19.35 -14.63 7.41
N THR A 223 -20.44 -13.93 7.68
CA THR A 223 -21.79 -14.26 7.21
C THR A 223 -22.32 -13.18 6.29
N PRO A 224 -23.20 -13.52 5.34
CA PRO A 224 -23.80 -12.50 4.48
C PRO A 224 -24.48 -11.39 5.29
N VAL A 225 -24.37 -10.15 4.75
CA VAL A 225 -25.06 -8.99 5.32
C VAL A 225 -26.55 -9.20 5.29
N GLN A 226 -27.22 -9.11 6.44
CA GLN A 226 -28.66 -9.16 6.58
C GLN A 226 -29.20 -7.74 6.78
N VAL A 227 -30.26 -7.37 6.05
CA VAL A 227 -30.91 -6.07 6.16
C VAL A 227 -32.39 -6.29 6.49
N ASP A 228 -32.83 -5.66 7.58
CA ASP A 228 -34.22 -5.67 8.05
C ASP A 228 -34.64 -4.22 8.41
N GLY A 229 -35.42 -3.61 7.52
CA GLY A 229 -35.78 -2.20 7.64
C GLY A 229 -34.56 -1.30 7.78
N PRO A 230 -34.46 -0.48 8.85
CA PRO A 230 -33.31 0.40 9.10
C PRO A 230 -32.14 -0.34 9.78
N ALA A 231 -32.23 -1.64 10.01
CA ALA A 231 -31.18 -2.43 10.65
C ALA A 231 -30.40 -3.25 9.63
N ALA A 232 -29.08 -3.30 9.82
CA ALA A 232 -28.19 -4.21 9.11
C ALA A 232 -27.37 -5.04 10.11
N SER A 233 -27.19 -6.32 9.81
CA SER A 233 -26.46 -7.24 10.69
C SER A 233 -25.41 -8.02 9.90
N VAL A 234 -24.26 -8.21 10.53
CA VAL A 234 -23.15 -9.02 10.07
C VAL A 234 -22.68 -9.91 11.23
N LEU A 235 -21.64 -10.72 11.03
CA LEU A 235 -21.12 -11.58 12.09
C LEU A 235 -20.81 -10.77 13.36
N GLY A 236 -21.52 -11.06 14.44
CA GLY A 236 -21.31 -10.49 15.76
C GLY A 236 -21.61 -8.99 15.88
N ARG A 237 -22.24 -8.34 14.86
CA ARG A 237 -22.60 -6.94 14.91
C ARG A 237 -24.00 -6.67 14.34
N ARG A 238 -24.66 -5.72 14.98
CA ARG A 238 -25.95 -5.19 14.52
C ARG A 238 -25.86 -3.67 14.51
N VAL A 239 -26.22 -3.06 13.38
CA VAL A 239 -26.23 -1.61 13.17
C VAL A 239 -27.65 -1.16 12.89
N ARG A 240 -28.19 -0.21 13.64
CA ARG A 240 -29.48 0.43 13.37
C ARG A 240 -29.22 1.86 12.89
N LEU A 241 -29.73 2.20 11.74
CA LEU A 241 -29.57 3.52 11.13
C LEU A 241 -30.65 4.49 11.67
N ALA A 242 -30.25 5.73 11.86
CA ALA A 242 -31.15 6.86 12.06
C ALA A 242 -31.60 7.42 10.70
N ASP A 243 -32.60 8.29 10.70
CA ASP A 243 -32.85 9.18 9.59
C ASP A 243 -31.58 10.00 9.31
N GLY A 244 -31.30 10.22 8.03
CA GLY A 244 -30.01 10.81 7.62
C GLY A 244 -28.87 9.81 7.42
N GLY A 245 -29.08 8.50 7.70
CA GLY A 245 -28.18 7.41 7.31
C GLY A 245 -27.01 7.13 8.24
N LEU A 246 -26.83 7.89 9.32
CA LEU A 246 -25.82 7.61 10.34
C LEU A 246 -26.32 6.58 11.37
N PRO A 247 -25.44 5.85 12.09
CA PRO A 247 -25.85 4.89 13.09
C PRO A 247 -26.62 5.51 14.26
N ALA A 248 -27.82 5.03 14.50
CA ALA A 248 -28.58 5.31 15.73
C ALA A 248 -28.10 4.42 16.88
N ALA A 249 -27.69 3.20 16.57
CA ALA A 249 -27.08 2.27 17.52
C ALA A 249 -26.16 1.31 16.79
N ILE A 250 -25.09 0.89 17.45
CA ILE A 250 -24.23 -0.21 17.03
C ILE A 250 -24.12 -1.16 18.23
N GLN A 251 -24.41 -2.43 18.00
CA GLN A 251 -24.37 -3.48 19.02
C GLN A 251 -23.29 -4.50 18.68
N SER A 252 -22.50 -4.89 19.69
CA SER A 252 -21.63 -6.06 19.63
C SER A 252 -22.36 -7.25 20.25
N CYS A 253 -22.51 -8.32 19.47
CA CYS A 253 -23.07 -9.59 19.91
C CYS A 253 -22.00 -10.62 20.26
N PHE A 254 -20.71 -10.25 20.21
CA PHE A 254 -19.64 -11.16 20.61
C PHE A 254 -19.64 -11.40 22.13
N SER A 255 -19.40 -12.64 22.53
CA SER A 255 -19.10 -13.00 23.93
C SER A 255 -17.83 -12.26 24.41
N THR A 256 -17.60 -12.23 25.72
CA THR A 256 -16.41 -11.60 26.31
C THR A 256 -15.10 -12.22 25.79
N ASN A 257 -15.09 -13.52 25.51
CA ASN A 257 -13.93 -14.24 25.01
C ASN A 257 -13.86 -14.29 23.48
N VAL A 258 -14.82 -13.68 22.78
CA VAL A 258 -14.93 -13.66 21.31
C VAL A 258 -14.98 -15.08 20.68
N ASP A 259 -15.46 -16.06 21.43
CA ASP A 259 -15.56 -17.47 21.02
C ASP A 259 -16.94 -17.83 20.43
N ARG A 260 -17.94 -16.99 20.64
CA ARG A 260 -19.30 -17.15 20.11
C ARG A 260 -20.02 -15.80 19.96
N CYS A 261 -21.12 -15.82 19.20
CA CYS A 261 -22.07 -14.71 19.14
C CYS A 261 -23.26 -15.02 20.05
N ASP A 262 -23.60 -14.11 20.95
CA ASP A 262 -24.75 -14.17 21.82
C ASP A 262 -25.98 -13.53 21.11
N ALA A 263 -27.21 -13.91 21.51
CA ALA A 263 -28.45 -13.35 20.95
C ALA A 263 -28.62 -11.87 21.34
N ASP A 264 -28.17 -11.52 22.54
CA ASP A 264 -28.27 -10.17 23.09
C ASP A 264 -27.02 -9.36 22.76
N GLY A 265 -27.20 -8.24 22.07
CA GLY A 265 -26.12 -7.33 21.74
C GLY A 265 -25.91 -6.28 22.84
N ARG A 266 -24.65 -5.88 23.05
CA ARG A 266 -24.26 -4.78 23.91
C ARG A 266 -24.08 -3.52 23.08
N ASP A 267 -24.71 -2.39 23.46
CA ASP A 267 -24.53 -1.13 22.77
C ASP A 267 -23.09 -0.65 22.89
N ILE A 268 -22.52 -0.23 21.76
CA ILE A 268 -21.17 0.36 21.67
C ILE A 268 -21.27 1.88 21.73
N LEU A 269 -22.33 2.44 21.15
CA LEU A 269 -22.54 3.89 21.13
C LEU A 269 -23.28 4.35 22.38
N ALA A 270 -22.74 5.40 23.04
CA ALA A 270 -23.42 6.06 24.15
C ALA A 270 -24.65 6.87 23.71
N ALA A 271 -24.67 7.32 22.46
CA ALA A 271 -25.78 8.06 21.85
C ALA A 271 -25.72 7.88 20.32
N PRO A 272 -26.82 8.15 19.58
CA PRO A 272 -26.83 8.16 18.12
C PRO A 272 -25.75 9.07 17.53
N MET A 273 -25.08 8.61 16.47
CA MET A 273 -24.16 9.44 15.71
C MET A 273 -24.93 10.54 14.96
N ARG A 274 -24.37 11.74 14.95
CA ARG A 274 -24.97 12.88 14.28
C ARG A 274 -23.92 13.79 13.67
N PHE A 275 -24.28 14.41 12.56
CA PHE A 275 -23.48 15.47 11.95
C PHE A 275 -23.90 16.82 12.53
N VAL A 276 -22.95 17.55 13.10
CA VAL A 276 -23.19 18.82 13.79
C VAL A 276 -22.60 19.96 12.99
N VAL A 277 -23.40 20.97 12.69
CA VAL A 277 -22.95 22.25 12.15
C VAL A 277 -23.28 23.33 13.17
N GLN A 278 -22.25 23.98 13.70
CA GLN A 278 -22.38 25.09 14.61
C GLN A 278 -22.33 26.41 13.86
N THR A 279 -23.31 27.28 14.10
CA THR A 279 -23.38 28.63 13.54
C THR A 279 -23.38 29.66 14.68
N GLU A 280 -23.30 30.95 14.35
CA GLU A 280 -23.44 32.02 15.34
C GLU A 280 -24.79 31.99 16.04
N ALA A 281 -25.83 31.50 15.38
CA ALA A 281 -27.19 31.37 15.91
C ALA A 281 -27.41 30.07 16.72
N GLY A 282 -26.40 29.20 16.81
CA GLY A 282 -26.47 27.90 17.48
C GLY A 282 -26.31 26.72 16.54
N GLU A 283 -26.57 25.52 17.05
CA GLU A 283 -26.52 24.28 16.29
C GLU A 283 -27.68 24.19 15.29
N LEU A 284 -27.39 23.78 14.05
CA LEU A 284 -28.42 23.56 13.03
C LEU A 284 -29.25 22.29 13.34
N ALA A 285 -30.56 22.47 13.34
CA ALA A 285 -31.51 21.35 13.47
C ALA A 285 -31.76 20.72 12.09
N TRP A 286 -31.34 19.48 11.90
CA TRP A 286 -31.49 18.73 10.65
C TRP A 286 -32.89 18.10 10.52
N SER A 287 -33.52 18.32 9.38
CA SER A 287 -34.65 17.53 8.92
C SER A 287 -34.13 16.43 8.00
N ALA A 288 -34.14 15.20 8.46
CA ALA A 288 -33.53 14.06 7.78
C ALA A 288 -34.56 13.13 7.19
N GLN A 289 -34.23 12.48 6.07
CA GLN A 289 -35.02 11.43 5.45
C GLN A 289 -34.53 10.04 5.88
N PRO A 290 -35.44 9.04 5.94
CA PRO A 290 -35.02 7.66 6.15
C PRO A 290 -33.99 7.20 5.11
N PRO A 291 -33.00 6.40 5.51
CA PRO A 291 -32.01 5.86 4.58
C PRO A 291 -32.67 4.92 3.57
N ARG A 292 -32.24 5.01 2.32
CA ARG A 292 -32.70 4.15 1.22
C ARG A 292 -31.54 3.24 0.79
N VAL A 293 -31.75 1.94 0.87
CA VAL A 293 -30.79 0.96 0.32
C VAL A 293 -30.79 1.08 -1.20
N ILE A 294 -29.59 1.29 -1.78
CA ILE A 294 -29.40 1.46 -3.23
C ILE A 294 -28.70 0.26 -3.88
N SER A 295 -27.94 -0.52 -3.07
CA SER A 295 -27.30 -1.75 -3.52
C SER A 295 -27.21 -2.73 -2.37
N ARG A 296 -27.35 -4.03 -2.68
CA ARG A 296 -27.24 -5.12 -1.71
C ARG A 296 -26.66 -6.36 -2.39
N SER A 297 -25.62 -6.91 -1.79
CA SER A 297 -25.04 -8.22 -2.10
C SER A 297 -24.88 -9.04 -0.81
N GLY A 298 -24.32 -10.23 -0.90
CA GLY A 298 -23.97 -11.00 0.28
C GLY A 298 -22.88 -10.33 1.12
N GLY A 299 -21.90 -9.74 0.46
CA GLY A 299 -20.73 -9.13 1.11
C GLY A 299 -20.93 -7.66 1.50
N LYS A 300 -21.96 -6.95 0.95
CA LYS A 300 -22.06 -5.51 1.12
C LYS A 300 -23.49 -4.98 0.98
N VAL A 301 -23.81 -3.99 1.77
CA VAL A 301 -25.01 -3.15 1.60
C VAL A 301 -24.58 -1.69 1.48
N VAL A 302 -25.23 -0.94 0.56
CA VAL A 302 -25.00 0.50 0.36
C VAL A 302 -26.33 1.23 0.50
N TRP A 303 -26.32 2.35 1.23
CA TRP A 303 -27.50 3.22 1.38
C TRP A 303 -27.15 4.67 1.15
N GLU A 304 -28.18 5.44 0.87
CA GLU A 304 -28.14 6.90 0.76
C GLU A 304 -29.22 7.52 1.62
N ALA A 305 -28.93 8.69 2.15
CA ALA A 305 -29.90 9.54 2.86
C ALA A 305 -29.59 11.01 2.64
N LEU A 306 -30.62 11.84 2.82
CA LEU A 306 -30.54 13.27 2.63
C LEU A 306 -31.10 13.99 3.87
N SER A 307 -30.39 15.01 4.32
CA SER A 307 -30.80 15.88 5.42
C SER A 307 -30.69 17.35 5.01
N ARG A 308 -31.57 18.21 5.54
CA ARG A 308 -31.58 19.65 5.27
C ARG A 308 -31.71 20.46 6.53
N ALA A 309 -30.95 21.55 6.62
CA ALA A 309 -30.99 22.49 7.73
C ALA A 309 -30.42 23.85 7.33
N GLY A 310 -31.07 24.93 7.70
CA GLY A 310 -30.52 26.30 7.67
C GLY A 310 -29.89 26.74 6.35
N GLY A 311 -30.41 26.28 5.20
CA GLY A 311 -29.80 26.57 3.88
C GLY A 311 -28.68 25.64 3.47
N TYR A 312 -28.50 24.50 4.16
CA TYR A 312 -27.56 23.43 3.80
C TYR A 312 -28.30 22.14 3.48
N GLU A 313 -27.70 21.37 2.60
CA GLU A 313 -28.05 19.98 2.34
C GLU A 313 -26.86 19.08 2.68
N LEU A 314 -27.10 18.03 3.44
CA LEU A 314 -26.14 16.99 3.75
C LEU A 314 -26.58 15.71 3.07
N ALA A 315 -25.83 15.28 2.07
CA ALA A 315 -25.98 13.96 1.45
C ALA A 315 -25.06 12.98 2.17
N CYS A 316 -25.62 11.84 2.57
CA CYS A 316 -24.91 10.72 3.14
C CYS A 316 -25.00 9.54 2.18
N ARG A 317 -23.85 9.02 1.73
CA ARG A 317 -23.72 7.73 1.07
C ARG A 317 -22.83 6.85 1.93
N ALA A 318 -23.31 5.66 2.28
CA ALA A 318 -22.58 4.81 3.18
C ALA A 318 -22.72 3.33 2.83
N SER A 319 -21.78 2.51 3.31
CA SER A 319 -21.79 1.07 3.14
C SER A 319 -21.42 0.34 4.42
N LEU A 320 -21.91 -0.91 4.54
CA LEU A 320 -21.48 -1.89 5.53
C LEU A 320 -21.10 -3.17 4.79
N GLU A 321 -19.92 -3.69 5.08
CA GLU A 321 -19.38 -4.95 4.55
C GLU A 321 -19.56 -6.11 5.52
N CYS A 322 -19.49 -7.35 5.02
CA CYS A 322 -19.74 -8.56 5.82
C CYS A 322 -18.76 -8.74 6.98
N ASP A 323 -17.58 -8.15 6.92
CA ASP A 323 -16.57 -8.11 8.00
C ASP A 323 -16.85 -7.04 9.06
N GLY A 324 -17.87 -6.20 8.84
CA GLY A 324 -18.25 -5.10 9.72
C GLY A 324 -17.58 -3.77 9.40
N TYR A 325 -16.81 -3.68 8.29
CA TYR A 325 -16.27 -2.41 7.84
C TYR A 325 -17.39 -1.47 7.37
N MET A 326 -17.35 -0.23 7.85
CA MET A 326 -18.32 0.82 7.51
C MET A 326 -17.60 2.00 6.87
N ASN A 327 -18.09 2.42 5.71
CA ASN A 327 -17.61 3.63 5.03
C ASN A 327 -18.71 4.66 4.91
N TYR A 328 -18.38 5.95 5.11
CA TYR A 328 -19.28 7.09 5.00
C TYR A 328 -18.69 8.15 4.10
N GLU A 329 -19.45 8.56 3.09
CA GLU A 329 -19.18 9.74 2.27
C GLU A 329 -20.26 10.78 2.61
N LEU A 330 -19.84 11.88 3.25
CA LEU A 330 -20.71 12.98 3.64
C LEU A 330 -20.42 14.20 2.76
N THR A 331 -21.43 14.67 2.04
CA THR A 331 -21.30 15.87 1.20
C THR A 331 -22.22 16.96 1.74
N LEU A 332 -21.62 18.05 2.22
CA LEU A 332 -22.34 19.24 2.68
C LEU A 332 -22.37 20.28 1.57
N THR A 333 -23.58 20.63 1.11
CA THR A 333 -23.79 21.61 0.05
C THR A 333 -24.60 22.81 0.57
N PRO A 334 -24.08 24.05 0.47
CA PRO A 334 -24.86 25.23 0.80
C PRO A 334 -25.84 25.57 -0.34
N PHE A 335 -27.06 26.01 -0.01
CA PHE A 335 -28.06 26.47 -0.99
C PHE A 335 -27.93 27.94 -1.38
N TRP A 336 -26.97 28.67 -0.81
CA TRP A 336 -26.84 30.08 -1.17
C TRP A 336 -26.44 30.21 -2.63
N LYS A 337 -27.34 30.65 -3.47
CA LYS A 337 -26.95 31.39 -4.66
C LYS A 337 -26.31 32.69 -4.18
N LEU A 338 -25.05 32.89 -4.45
CA LEU A 338 -24.45 34.21 -4.40
C LEU A 338 -25.26 35.12 -5.35
N LEU A 339 -26.22 35.86 -4.81
CA LEU A 339 -26.78 37.02 -5.49
C LEU A 339 -25.69 38.08 -5.47
N VAL A 340 -24.76 38.05 -6.44
CA VAL A 340 -23.92 39.20 -6.76
C VAL A 340 -24.87 40.23 -7.35
N GLY A 341 -25.36 41.08 -6.48
CA GLY A 341 -26.09 42.28 -6.89
C GLY A 341 -25.12 43.23 -7.58
N VAL A 342 -25.09 43.20 -8.90
CA VAL A 342 -24.53 44.32 -9.70
C VAL A 342 -25.46 45.52 -9.46
N ARG A 343 -25.07 46.41 -8.53
CA ARG A 343 -25.62 47.77 -8.51
C ARG A 343 -24.96 48.53 -9.68
N GLY A 344 -25.68 48.65 -10.77
CA GLY A 344 -25.42 49.64 -11.77
C GLY A 344 -25.69 51.03 -11.14
N GLY A 345 -24.69 51.88 -11.11
CA GLY A 345 -24.80 53.33 -10.94
C GLY A 345 -24.67 54.02 -12.26
#